data_2e5271b77e995f9b836d09cb42160910
#
_entry.id   2e5271b77e995f9b836d09cb42160910
#
_cell.length_a   1.000
_cell.length_b   1.000
_cell.length_c   1.000
_cell.angle_alpha   90.00
_cell.angle_beta   90.00
_cell.angle_gamma   90.00
#
_symmetry.space_group_name_H-M   'P 1'
#
loop_
_entity.id
_entity.type
_entity.pdbx_description
1 polymer ?
#
loop_
_entity_poly.entity_id
_entity_poly.type
_entity_poly.pdbx_seq_one_letter_code
_entity_poly.pdbx_strand_id
1 'polypeptide(L)'
;VTHSHYDHVGGFDDLRPFCGNEDMPIYLRADVNADLHRRLDYCFREHPYPGVPTFKMNIIDNNPFYINGLKIVPVEVMHGKLPIYGYRIGKFAYITDASHISEEEKEKLENLDVLIINSLRDKPHFAHFSFDQAMDMIRDLSPKRAYLTHLCHEAGCHTELESRVPAGVSPAYDGQIVLSTR
;
A
#
# COMPACT_ATOMS: atom_id res chain seq x y z
N VAL A 1 -5.78 4.69 1.33
CA VAL A 1 -6.11 3.58 0.40
C VAL A 1 -5.25 3.71 -0.83
N THR A 2 -4.60 2.63 -1.26
CA THR A 2 -3.72 2.61 -2.44
C THR A 2 -4.53 2.58 -3.74
N HIS A 3 -5.48 1.65 -3.85
CA HIS A 3 -6.36 1.46 -5.00
C HIS A 3 -7.60 0.62 -4.64
N SER A 4 -8.50 0.40 -5.60
CA SER A 4 -9.83 -0.17 -5.35
C SER A 4 -9.95 -1.67 -5.65
N HIS A 5 -8.86 -2.43 -5.83
CA HIS A 5 -8.97 -3.88 -5.94
C HIS A 5 -9.50 -4.49 -4.64
N TYR A 6 -10.22 -5.61 -4.75
CA TYR A 6 -10.98 -6.16 -3.64
C TYR A 6 -10.11 -6.58 -2.45
N ASP A 7 -8.94 -7.13 -2.70
CA ASP A 7 -7.94 -7.52 -1.69
C ASP A 7 -7.36 -6.33 -0.89
N HIS A 8 -7.57 -5.08 -1.37
CA HIS A 8 -7.17 -3.85 -0.67
C HIS A 8 -8.34 -3.08 -0.03
N VAL A 9 -9.59 -3.39 -0.40
CA VAL A 9 -10.78 -2.70 0.11
C VAL A 9 -11.87 -3.62 0.65
N GLY A 10 -11.71 -4.94 0.54
CA GLY A 10 -12.71 -5.91 0.97
C GLY A 10 -13.04 -5.84 2.46
N GLY A 11 -12.11 -5.39 3.29
CA GLY A 11 -12.31 -5.21 4.73
C GLY A 11 -13.00 -3.91 5.16
N PHE A 12 -13.47 -3.06 4.23
CA PHE A 12 -14.10 -1.79 4.58
C PHE A 12 -15.37 -1.96 5.44
N ASP A 13 -16.18 -2.98 5.18
CA ASP A 13 -17.37 -3.25 5.99
C ASP A 13 -17.00 -3.67 7.43
N ASP A 14 -15.83 -4.28 7.63
CA ASP A 14 -15.32 -4.71 8.94
C ASP A 14 -14.79 -3.51 9.78
N LEU A 15 -14.69 -2.31 9.20
CA LEU A 15 -14.36 -1.08 9.93
C LEU A 15 -15.51 -0.55 10.78
N ARG A 16 -16.69 -1.12 10.65
CA ARG A 16 -17.93 -0.78 11.38
C ARG A 16 -17.72 -0.56 12.88
N PRO A 17 -17.03 -1.44 13.63
CA PRO A 17 -16.80 -1.24 15.07
C PRO A 17 -15.95 -0.02 15.41
N PHE A 18 -15.20 0.51 14.45
CA PHE A 18 -14.26 1.62 14.62
C PHE A 18 -14.85 2.98 14.19
N CYS A 19 -16.04 3.01 13.59
CA CYS A 19 -16.67 4.25 13.15
C CYS A 19 -17.25 5.08 14.32
N GLY A 20 -17.57 4.45 15.46
CA GLY A 20 -18.01 5.15 16.69
C GLY A 20 -19.08 6.22 16.46
N ASN A 21 -18.87 7.41 17.08
CA ASN A 21 -19.73 8.60 16.91
C ASN A 21 -19.26 9.52 15.78
N GLU A 22 -18.13 9.25 15.16
CA GLU A 22 -17.54 10.04 14.08
C GLU A 22 -17.28 9.16 12.87
N ASP A 23 -17.43 9.75 11.68
CA ASP A 23 -17.10 9.08 10.43
C ASP A 23 -15.60 8.76 10.37
N MET A 24 -15.26 7.54 9.99
CA MET A 24 -13.86 7.15 9.83
C MET A 24 -13.23 7.91 8.65
N PRO A 25 -12.14 8.66 8.87
CA PRO A 25 -11.48 9.39 7.78
C PRO A 25 -10.74 8.42 6.86
N ILE A 26 -11.08 8.44 5.59
CA ILE A 26 -10.46 7.66 4.52
C ILE A 26 -9.78 8.62 3.55
N TYR A 27 -8.50 8.39 3.25
CA TYR A 27 -7.70 9.18 2.30
C TYR A 27 -7.43 8.36 1.05
N LEU A 28 -7.84 8.87 -0.12
CA LEU A 28 -7.83 8.10 -1.36
C LEU A 28 -7.91 9.00 -2.59
N ARG A 29 -7.53 8.48 -3.75
CA ARG A 29 -7.70 9.14 -5.05
C ARG A 29 -9.18 9.27 -5.43
N ALA A 30 -9.49 10.21 -6.30
CA ALA A 30 -10.86 10.47 -6.77
C ALA A 30 -11.47 9.26 -7.52
N ASP A 31 -10.68 8.55 -8.32
CA ASP A 31 -11.12 7.35 -9.03
C ASP A 31 -11.45 6.19 -8.07
N VAL A 32 -10.61 5.99 -7.05
CA VAL A 32 -10.85 5.01 -5.98
C VAL A 32 -12.11 5.34 -5.19
N ASN A 33 -12.32 6.63 -4.88
CA ASN A 33 -13.55 7.10 -4.23
C ASN A 33 -14.80 6.78 -5.05
N ALA A 34 -14.77 7.04 -6.36
CA ALA A 34 -15.88 6.72 -7.24
C ALA A 34 -16.17 5.20 -7.27
N ASP A 35 -15.13 4.38 -7.25
CA ASP A 35 -15.27 2.92 -7.19
C ASP A 35 -15.87 2.45 -5.87
N LEU A 36 -15.42 2.98 -4.73
CA LEU A 36 -15.96 2.62 -3.42
C LEU A 36 -17.43 3.01 -3.27
N HIS A 37 -17.83 4.18 -3.75
CA HIS A 37 -19.23 4.59 -3.75
C HIS A 37 -20.13 3.63 -4.55
N ARG A 38 -19.63 3.05 -5.64
CA ARG A 38 -20.38 2.03 -6.41
C ARG A 38 -20.45 0.68 -5.73
N ARG A 39 -19.38 0.26 -5.03
CA ARG A 39 -19.29 -1.07 -4.41
C ARG A 39 -19.95 -1.12 -3.05
N LEU A 40 -19.88 -0.04 -2.29
CA LEU A 40 -20.40 0.12 -0.94
C LEU A 40 -21.54 1.15 -0.91
N ASP A 41 -22.40 1.16 -1.95
CA ASP A 41 -23.46 2.15 -2.12
C ASP A 41 -24.34 2.30 -0.87
N TYR A 42 -24.56 1.21 -0.15
CA TYR A 42 -25.33 1.18 1.08
C TYR A 42 -24.74 2.03 2.22
N CYS A 43 -23.40 2.26 2.22
CA CYS A 43 -22.74 3.11 3.20
C CYS A 43 -22.93 4.62 2.90
N PHE A 44 -23.24 4.97 1.64
CA PHE A 44 -23.27 6.35 1.14
C PHE A 44 -24.68 6.85 0.79
N ARG A 45 -25.71 6.10 1.14
CA ARG A 45 -27.12 6.51 0.92
C ARG A 45 -27.48 7.66 1.84
N GLU A 46 -28.42 8.52 1.43
CA GLU A 46 -28.95 9.60 2.25
C GLU A 46 -29.53 9.09 3.59
N HIS A 47 -30.13 7.89 3.57
CA HIS A 47 -30.65 7.21 4.76
C HIS A 47 -30.04 5.79 4.82
N PRO A 48 -28.79 5.67 5.33
CA PRO A 48 -28.15 4.38 5.41
C PRO A 48 -28.83 3.48 6.45
N TYR A 49 -28.74 2.19 6.27
CA TYR A 49 -29.21 1.20 7.24
C TYR A 49 -28.43 1.37 8.56
N PRO A 50 -29.11 1.34 9.74
CA PRO A 50 -28.43 1.44 11.03
C PRO A 50 -27.35 0.38 11.20
N GLY A 51 -26.15 0.80 11.59
CA GLY A 51 -25.02 -0.08 11.85
C GLY A 51 -24.12 -0.36 10.64
N VAL A 52 -24.31 0.31 9.50
CA VAL A 52 -23.29 0.34 8.44
C VAL A 52 -22.09 1.19 8.87
N PRO A 53 -20.88 0.93 8.34
CA PRO A 53 -19.75 1.83 8.60
C PRO A 53 -20.01 3.20 7.97
N THR A 54 -19.55 4.25 8.64
CA THR A 54 -19.65 5.62 8.16
C THR A 54 -18.25 6.16 7.84
N PHE A 55 -18.10 6.77 6.67
CA PHE A 55 -16.80 7.20 6.15
C PHE A 55 -16.79 8.67 5.77
N LYS A 56 -15.75 9.38 6.22
CA LYS A 56 -15.40 10.72 5.73
C LYS A 56 -14.33 10.58 4.63
N MET A 57 -14.75 10.69 3.37
CA MET A 57 -13.86 10.56 2.22
C MET A 57 -13.04 11.83 2.01
N ASN A 58 -11.72 11.73 2.12
CA ASN A 58 -10.77 12.81 1.89
C ASN A 58 -10.02 12.51 0.58
N ILE A 59 -10.37 13.26 -0.47
CA ILE A 59 -9.72 13.09 -1.77
C ILE A 59 -8.31 13.68 -1.69
N ILE A 60 -7.33 12.87 -2.06
CA ILE A 60 -5.93 13.26 -2.16
C ILE A 60 -5.45 13.20 -3.61
N ASP A 61 -4.44 13.98 -3.90
CA ASP A 61 -3.64 13.94 -5.12
C ASP A 61 -2.20 13.51 -4.82
N ASN A 62 -1.27 13.68 -5.77
CA ASN A 62 0.14 13.32 -5.59
C ASN A 62 0.94 14.33 -4.73
N ASN A 63 0.27 15.29 -4.08
CA ASN A 63 0.90 16.22 -3.15
C ASN A 63 0.91 15.66 -1.72
N PRO A 64 1.91 16.03 -0.90
CA PRO A 64 1.93 15.65 0.51
C PRO A 64 0.71 16.18 1.27
N PHE A 65 0.15 15.36 2.16
CA PHE A 65 -0.94 15.73 3.06
C PHE A 65 -0.60 15.36 4.51
N TYR A 66 -1.45 15.77 5.46
CA TYR A 66 -1.17 15.58 6.88
C TYR A 66 -2.32 14.87 7.59
N ILE A 67 -1.97 13.90 8.44
CA ILE A 67 -2.90 13.22 9.36
C ILE A 67 -2.36 13.41 10.78
N ASN A 68 -3.08 14.10 11.64
CA ASN A 68 -2.69 14.37 13.02
C ASN A 68 -1.25 14.93 13.15
N GLY A 69 -0.86 15.82 12.25
CA GLY A 69 0.50 16.40 12.20
C GLY A 69 1.57 15.51 11.56
N LEU A 70 1.24 14.28 11.19
CA LEU A 70 2.14 13.37 10.48
C LEU A 70 2.06 13.64 8.98
N LYS A 71 3.20 13.98 8.35
CA LYS A 71 3.30 14.18 6.90
C LYS A 71 3.25 12.84 6.18
N ILE A 72 2.31 12.71 5.26
CA ILE A 72 2.18 11.56 4.35
C ILE A 72 2.52 12.04 2.94
N VAL A 73 3.41 11.35 2.26
CA VAL A 73 3.80 11.64 0.88
C VAL A 73 3.29 10.51 -0.01
N PRO A 74 2.32 10.79 -0.89
CA PRO A 74 1.93 9.83 -1.92
C PRO A 74 3.09 9.60 -2.89
N VAL A 75 3.25 8.35 -3.31
CA VAL A 75 4.20 7.91 -4.33
C VAL A 75 3.40 7.24 -5.41
N GLU A 76 3.32 7.87 -6.58
CA GLU A 76 2.58 7.28 -7.69
C GLU A 76 3.37 6.13 -8.29
N VAL A 77 2.75 4.95 -8.34
CA VAL A 77 3.34 3.76 -8.95
C VAL A 77 2.37 3.15 -9.95
N MET A 78 2.89 2.41 -10.90
CA MET A 78 2.07 1.75 -11.92
C MET A 78 1.76 0.32 -11.53
N HIS A 79 0.49 -0.03 -11.48
CA HIS A 79 -0.02 -1.39 -11.40
C HIS A 79 -0.47 -1.82 -12.81
N GLY A 80 0.45 -2.33 -13.62
CA GLY A 80 0.25 -2.48 -15.05
C GLY A 80 0.05 -1.13 -15.73
N LYS A 81 -1.19 -0.84 -16.14
CA LYS A 81 -1.59 0.45 -16.73
C LYS A 81 -2.35 1.36 -15.75
N LEU A 82 -2.65 0.87 -14.56
CA LEU A 82 -3.38 1.61 -13.54
C LEU A 82 -2.40 2.39 -12.66
N PRO A 83 -2.46 3.73 -12.59
CA PRO A 83 -1.72 4.48 -11.59
C PRO A 83 -2.38 4.30 -10.22
N ILE A 84 -1.58 3.96 -9.21
CA ILE A 84 -2.02 3.76 -7.82
C ILE A 84 -1.07 4.50 -6.89
N TYR A 85 -1.41 4.63 -5.60
CA TYR A 85 -0.51 5.25 -4.62
C TYR A 85 0.10 4.23 -3.67
N GLY A 86 1.45 4.27 -3.54
CA GLY A 86 2.13 3.93 -2.33
C GLY A 86 2.22 5.15 -1.40
N TYR A 87 2.76 4.97 -0.21
CA TYR A 87 2.86 6.05 0.78
C TYR A 87 4.20 6.05 1.49
N ARG A 88 4.81 7.24 1.60
CA ARG A 88 5.96 7.48 2.47
C ARG A 88 5.56 8.27 3.71
N ILE A 89 6.06 7.84 4.87
CA ILE A 89 5.86 8.47 6.19
C ILE A 89 7.23 8.60 6.87
N GLY A 90 7.80 9.80 6.89
CA GLY A 90 9.17 9.98 7.38
C GLY A 90 10.17 9.14 6.58
N LYS A 91 10.84 8.19 7.23
CA LYS A 91 11.80 7.25 6.62
C LYS A 91 11.22 5.84 6.38
N PHE A 92 9.92 5.70 6.44
CA PHE A 92 9.19 4.47 6.10
C PHE A 92 8.43 4.67 4.79
N ALA A 93 8.44 3.68 3.90
CA ALA A 93 7.59 3.64 2.72
C ALA A 93 6.90 2.28 2.56
N TYR A 94 5.65 2.34 2.10
CA TYR A 94 4.82 1.18 1.77
C TYR A 94 4.41 1.25 0.30
N ILE A 95 4.91 0.32 -0.48
CA ILE A 95 4.65 0.19 -1.92
C ILE A 95 4.08 -1.22 -2.17
N THR A 96 2.84 -1.29 -2.55
CA THR A 96 2.20 -2.55 -2.95
C THR A 96 1.75 -2.49 -4.40
N ASP A 97 1.60 -3.64 -5.05
CA ASP A 97 1.04 -3.79 -6.40
C ASP A 97 1.75 -3.00 -7.50
N ALA A 98 2.99 -2.61 -7.26
CA ALA A 98 3.77 -1.91 -8.25
C ALA A 98 4.37 -2.88 -9.29
N SER A 99 4.35 -2.47 -10.54
CA SER A 99 5.12 -3.05 -11.65
C SER A 99 6.16 -2.08 -12.20
N HIS A 100 6.02 -0.79 -11.87
CA HIS A 100 6.95 0.27 -12.28
C HIS A 100 6.83 1.48 -11.35
N ILE A 101 7.96 2.13 -11.08
CA ILE A 101 8.10 3.41 -10.36
C ILE A 101 8.95 4.31 -11.26
N SER A 102 8.46 5.51 -11.58
CA SER A 102 9.23 6.47 -12.40
C SER A 102 10.42 7.02 -11.61
N GLU A 103 11.43 7.55 -12.31
CA GLU A 103 12.60 8.16 -11.65
C GLU A 103 12.20 9.33 -10.75
N GLU A 104 11.24 10.15 -11.17
CA GLU A 104 10.70 11.26 -10.36
C GLU A 104 10.06 10.75 -9.05
N GLU A 105 9.32 9.64 -9.11
CA GLU A 105 8.69 9.06 -7.92
C GLU A 105 9.70 8.34 -7.01
N LYS A 106 10.80 7.81 -7.57
CA LYS A 106 11.91 7.24 -6.80
C LYS A 106 12.61 8.29 -5.93
N GLU A 107 12.70 9.56 -6.36
CA GLU A 107 13.25 10.65 -5.54
C GLU A 107 12.51 10.79 -4.20
N LYS A 108 11.19 10.51 -4.19
CA LYS A 108 10.40 10.49 -2.96
C LYS A 108 10.74 9.30 -2.03
N LEU A 109 11.46 8.30 -2.52
CA LEU A 109 11.83 7.08 -1.80
C LEU A 109 13.30 7.05 -1.36
N GLU A 110 14.01 8.17 -1.45
CA GLU A 110 15.40 8.26 -1.01
C GLU A 110 15.55 8.21 0.52
N ASN A 111 16.68 7.68 0.98
CA ASN A 111 17.10 7.67 2.39
C ASN A 111 16.09 6.99 3.34
N LEU A 112 15.47 5.90 2.92
CA LEU A 112 14.54 5.13 3.74
C LEU A 112 15.27 4.31 4.81
N ASP A 113 14.70 4.25 6.01
CA ASP A 113 15.06 3.25 7.00
C ASP A 113 14.34 1.92 6.71
N VAL A 114 13.12 1.99 6.20
CA VAL A 114 12.28 0.83 5.91
C VAL A 114 11.53 1.02 4.60
N LEU A 115 11.63 0.01 3.74
CA LEU A 115 10.81 -0.12 2.54
C LEU A 115 9.98 -1.42 2.63
N ILE A 116 8.67 -1.33 2.50
CA ILE A 116 7.81 -2.48 2.21
C ILE A 116 7.47 -2.42 0.73
N ILE A 117 7.74 -3.50 -0.01
CA ILE A 117 7.54 -3.55 -1.46
C ILE A 117 6.97 -4.91 -1.89
N ASN A 118 6.09 -4.89 -2.89
CA ASN A 118 5.52 -6.13 -3.41
C ASN A 118 6.55 -6.96 -4.17
N SER A 119 6.43 -8.27 -4.04
CA SER A 119 7.21 -9.28 -4.78
C SER A 119 6.31 -10.46 -5.05
N LEU A 120 5.60 -10.45 -6.18
CA LEU A 120 4.49 -11.38 -6.39
C LEU A 120 4.94 -12.85 -6.45
N ARG A 121 5.98 -13.13 -7.26
CA ARG A 121 6.54 -14.47 -7.56
C ARG A 121 7.81 -14.33 -8.40
N ASP A 122 8.47 -15.47 -8.68
CA ASP A 122 9.68 -15.49 -9.54
C ASP A 122 9.38 -15.09 -10.99
N LYS A 123 8.32 -15.65 -11.57
CA LYS A 123 7.96 -15.37 -12.96
C LYS A 123 7.47 -13.93 -13.13
N PRO A 124 7.92 -13.22 -14.17
CA PRO A 124 7.43 -11.87 -14.47
C PRO A 124 5.91 -11.80 -14.55
N HIS A 125 5.35 -10.68 -14.12
CA HIS A 125 3.94 -10.37 -14.18
C HIS A 125 3.76 -8.96 -14.73
N PHE A 126 2.72 -8.75 -15.56
CA PHE A 126 2.51 -7.46 -16.24
C PHE A 126 2.16 -6.30 -15.27
N ALA A 127 1.62 -6.61 -14.10
CA ALA A 127 1.10 -5.62 -13.17
C ALA A 127 1.84 -5.59 -11.81
N HIS A 128 2.76 -6.52 -11.55
CA HIS A 128 3.48 -6.60 -10.27
C HIS A 128 4.97 -6.86 -10.49
N PHE A 129 5.81 -6.36 -9.61
CA PHE A 129 7.20 -6.77 -9.58
C PHE A 129 7.32 -8.28 -9.32
N SER A 130 8.16 -8.94 -10.11
CA SER A 130 8.69 -10.26 -9.78
C SER A 130 9.69 -10.16 -8.63
N PHE A 131 10.13 -11.30 -8.11
CA PHE A 131 11.19 -11.35 -7.09
C PHE A 131 12.44 -10.59 -7.53
N ASP A 132 12.96 -10.86 -8.72
CA ASP A 132 14.18 -10.20 -9.23
C ASP A 132 13.97 -8.69 -9.41
N GLN A 133 12.82 -8.27 -9.94
CA GLN A 133 12.48 -6.85 -10.10
C GLN A 133 12.37 -6.14 -8.75
N ALA A 134 11.79 -6.78 -7.74
CA ALA A 134 11.75 -6.24 -6.38
C ALA A 134 13.15 -6.11 -5.77
N MET A 135 14.03 -7.12 -5.98
CA MET A 135 15.43 -7.06 -5.55
C MET A 135 16.20 -5.94 -6.24
N ASP A 136 15.99 -5.72 -7.53
CA ASP A 136 16.61 -4.63 -8.29
C ASP A 136 16.14 -3.25 -7.74
N MET A 137 14.86 -3.10 -7.47
CA MET A 137 14.32 -1.87 -6.89
C MET A 137 14.85 -1.62 -5.47
N ILE A 138 14.95 -2.66 -4.63
CA ILE A 138 15.55 -2.55 -3.29
C ILE A 138 17.01 -2.14 -3.38
N ARG A 139 17.77 -2.68 -4.34
CA ARG A 139 19.19 -2.32 -4.55
C ARG A 139 19.33 -0.86 -5.01
N ASP A 140 18.46 -0.40 -5.91
CA ASP A 140 18.43 0.95 -6.44
C ASP A 140 18.12 1.97 -5.32
N LEU A 141 17.07 1.74 -4.55
CA LEU A 141 16.63 2.63 -3.45
C LEU A 141 17.49 2.52 -2.19
N SER A 142 18.24 1.43 -2.02
CA SER A 142 19.16 1.19 -0.90
C SER A 142 18.58 1.51 0.50
N PRO A 143 17.39 1.02 0.88
CA PRO A 143 16.85 1.23 2.21
C PRO A 143 17.69 0.46 3.25
N LYS A 144 17.68 0.88 4.54
CA LYS A 144 18.38 0.11 5.59
C LYS A 144 17.79 -1.28 5.79
N ARG A 145 16.48 -1.43 5.61
CA ARG A 145 15.74 -2.70 5.67
C ARG A 145 14.63 -2.70 4.63
N ALA A 146 14.36 -3.86 4.04
CA ALA A 146 13.24 -4.04 3.14
C ALA A 146 12.42 -5.27 3.52
N TYR A 147 11.11 -5.20 3.28
CA TYR A 147 10.20 -6.31 3.53
C TYR A 147 9.38 -6.59 2.26
N LEU A 148 9.36 -7.86 1.85
CA LEU A 148 8.59 -8.31 0.70
C LEU A 148 7.15 -8.59 1.11
N THR A 149 6.20 -8.00 0.42
CA THR A 149 4.76 -8.19 0.63
C THR A 149 4.05 -8.61 -0.65
N HIS A 150 2.74 -8.83 -0.57
CA HIS A 150 1.91 -9.21 -1.72
C HIS A 150 2.42 -10.47 -2.43
N LEU A 151 2.83 -11.46 -1.65
CA LEU A 151 3.35 -12.74 -2.12
C LEU A 151 2.20 -13.65 -2.52
N CYS A 152 2.24 -14.21 -3.73
CA CYS A 152 1.26 -15.22 -4.14
C CYS A 152 1.74 -16.64 -3.81
N HIS A 153 0.88 -17.63 -3.99
CA HIS A 153 1.22 -19.04 -3.73
C HIS A 153 2.38 -19.60 -4.58
N GLU A 154 2.71 -18.97 -5.71
CA GLU A 154 3.86 -19.34 -6.55
C GLU A 154 5.19 -18.72 -6.07
N ALA A 155 5.15 -17.88 -5.04
CA ALA A 155 6.38 -17.29 -4.48
C ALA A 155 7.23 -18.31 -3.68
N GLY A 156 6.65 -19.45 -3.33
CA GLY A 156 7.25 -20.43 -2.44
C GLY A 156 6.84 -20.23 -0.98
N CYS A 157 7.39 -21.04 -0.08
CA CYS A 157 7.12 -20.88 1.34
C CYS A 157 8.05 -19.83 1.98
N HIS A 158 7.64 -19.28 3.13
CA HIS A 158 8.34 -18.20 3.83
C HIS A 158 9.83 -18.53 4.06
N THR A 159 10.13 -19.74 4.55
CA THR A 159 11.52 -20.18 4.84
C THR A 159 12.38 -20.29 3.57
N GLU A 160 11.80 -20.67 2.44
CA GLU A 160 12.51 -20.70 1.16
C GLU A 160 12.84 -19.27 0.70
N LEU A 161 11.88 -18.36 0.74
CA LEU A 161 12.11 -16.96 0.42
C LEU A 161 13.16 -16.32 1.35
N GLU A 162 13.07 -16.59 2.66
CA GLU A 162 14.03 -16.08 3.65
C GLU A 162 15.46 -16.54 3.37
N SER A 163 15.64 -17.74 2.83
CA SER A 163 16.97 -18.26 2.45
C SER A 163 17.56 -17.62 1.18
N ARG A 164 16.72 -16.95 0.38
CA ARG A 164 17.09 -16.39 -0.95
C ARG A 164 17.36 -14.89 -0.91
N VAL A 165 16.84 -14.18 0.09
CA VAL A 165 16.97 -12.72 0.18
C VAL A 165 18.33 -12.32 0.77
N PRO A 166 18.90 -11.17 0.37
CA PRO A 166 20.13 -10.66 0.94
C PRO A 166 19.93 -10.15 2.37
N ALA A 167 21.02 -9.92 3.08
CA ALA A 167 21.00 -9.30 4.41
C ALA A 167 20.25 -7.95 4.38
N GLY A 168 19.38 -7.71 5.35
CA GLY A 168 18.54 -6.51 5.43
C GLY A 168 17.21 -6.61 4.65
N VAL A 169 16.97 -7.70 3.93
CA VAL A 169 15.69 -7.99 3.28
C VAL A 169 15.05 -9.21 3.94
N SER A 170 13.72 -9.20 4.11
CA SER A 170 12.96 -10.33 4.65
C SER A 170 11.58 -10.40 4.00
N PRO A 171 10.98 -11.58 3.81
CA PRO A 171 9.56 -11.68 3.55
C PRO A 171 8.77 -11.21 4.77
N ALA A 172 7.71 -10.43 4.55
CA ALA A 172 6.81 -9.98 5.63
C ALA A 172 5.91 -11.14 6.10
N TYR A 173 5.42 -11.02 7.34
CA TYR A 173 4.46 -11.97 7.91
C TYR A 173 3.42 -11.26 8.79
N ASP A 174 2.26 -11.88 8.97
CA ASP A 174 1.16 -11.33 9.75
C ASP A 174 1.55 -11.13 11.23
N GLY A 175 1.26 -9.94 11.75
CA GLY A 175 1.64 -9.56 13.11
C GLY A 175 3.07 -9.03 13.27
N GLN A 176 3.83 -8.90 12.18
CA GLN A 176 5.17 -8.34 12.23
C GLN A 176 5.16 -6.86 12.65
N ILE A 177 5.95 -6.52 13.65
CA ILE A 177 6.13 -5.13 14.09
C ILE A 177 7.44 -4.59 13.53
N VAL A 178 7.35 -3.50 12.79
CA VAL A 178 8.49 -2.83 12.17
C VAL A 178 8.65 -1.43 12.76
N LEU A 179 9.83 -1.13 13.28
CA LEU A 179 10.16 0.19 13.83
C LEU A 179 10.90 1.02 12.78
N SER A 180 10.50 2.27 12.61
CA SER A 180 11.16 3.26 11.75
C SER A 180 11.34 4.58 12.49
N THR A 181 12.38 5.34 12.15
CA THR A 181 12.56 6.71 12.66
C THR A 181 11.67 7.68 11.88
N ARG A 182 11.21 8.72 12.56
CA ARG A 182 10.44 9.82 11.94
C ARG A 182 11.32 10.72 11.09
#